data_5a03f056bf8644e9e54d4e4d02516a11
#
_entry.id   5a03f056bf8644e9e54d4e4d02516a11
#
_cell.length_a   1.000
_cell.length_b   1.000
_cell.length_c   1.000
_cell.angle_alpha   90.00
_cell.angle_beta   90.00
_cell.angle_gamma   90.00
#
_symmetry.space_group_name_H-M   'P 1'
#
loop_
_entity.id
_entity.type
_entity.pdbx_description
1 polymer ?
#
loop_
_entity_poly.entity_id
_entity_poly.type
_entity_poly.pdbx_seq_one_letter_code
_entity_poly.pdbx_strand_id
1 'polypeptide(L)'
;MSSTALGRMARDREEQPVPNGGDEWRMAWHPPGAVPPGTPHGANAFCVTAGGDVVLISSDGSRWGWPGGRPERGESWEDTLRREMLEEACAEVRRARLLGFVRSRCVSGTERGLVLVRSIWGADVSLLPWQPEFEIPFRRVVPARDLALHLWMEDGAGPVYSRAAREAELA
;
A
#
# COMPACT_ATOMS: atom_id res chain seq x y z
N MET A 1 -11.22 -5.81 -25.74
CA MET A 1 -11.31 -6.17 -24.32
C MET A 1 -10.61 -5.08 -23.54
N SER A 2 -11.36 -4.21 -22.88
CA SER A 2 -10.79 -3.06 -22.15
C SER A 2 -9.94 -3.58 -21.00
N SER A 3 -8.63 -3.35 -21.08
CA SER A 3 -7.78 -3.28 -19.88
C SER A 3 -8.43 -2.26 -18.96
N THR A 4 -8.88 -2.67 -17.80
CA THR A 4 -9.35 -1.75 -16.76
C THR A 4 -8.10 -1.04 -16.25
N ALA A 5 -7.68 0.00 -16.98
CA ALA A 5 -6.58 0.83 -16.58
C ALA A 5 -6.93 1.44 -15.21
N LEU A 6 -6.03 1.36 -14.27
CA LEU A 6 -6.05 2.21 -13.10
C LEU A 6 -6.25 3.64 -13.63
N GLY A 7 -7.24 4.37 -13.10
CA GLY A 7 -7.69 5.65 -13.64
C GLY A 7 -6.64 6.76 -13.66
N ARG A 8 -7.07 8.02 -13.58
CA ARG A 8 -6.18 9.17 -13.49
C ARG A 8 -5.13 8.99 -12.37
N MET A 9 -3.87 9.29 -12.66
CA MET A 9 -2.79 9.29 -11.67
C MET A 9 -2.64 10.66 -11.01
N ALA A 10 -2.37 10.67 -9.71
CA ALA A 10 -2.00 11.88 -9.00
C ALA A 10 -0.62 12.39 -9.43
N ARG A 11 -0.47 13.71 -9.49
CA ARG A 11 0.84 14.35 -9.61
C ARG A 11 1.56 14.33 -8.28
N ASP A 12 2.85 14.63 -8.30
CA ASP A 12 3.63 14.79 -7.07
C ASP A 12 2.99 15.86 -6.17
N ARG A 13 2.74 15.50 -4.91
CA ARG A 13 2.15 16.35 -3.86
C ARG A 13 0.75 16.89 -4.16
N GLU A 14 0.09 16.39 -5.19
CA GLU A 14 -1.30 16.72 -5.48
C GLU A 14 -2.21 16.06 -4.46
N GLU A 15 -2.92 16.88 -3.67
CA GLU A 15 -3.84 16.39 -2.66
C GLU A 15 -5.15 15.91 -3.28
N GLN A 16 -5.58 14.71 -2.89
CA GLN A 16 -6.87 14.11 -3.23
C GLN A 16 -7.75 14.11 -1.98
N PRO A 17 -9.03 14.51 -2.07
CA PRO A 17 -9.97 14.36 -0.96
C PRO A 17 -10.31 12.89 -0.75
N VAL A 18 -10.17 12.43 0.49
CA VAL A 18 -10.48 11.04 0.88
C VAL A 18 -11.34 11.09 2.15
N PRO A 19 -12.64 10.83 2.04
CA PRO A 19 -13.52 10.73 3.22
C PRO A 19 -13.25 9.42 3.96
N ASN A 20 -13.20 9.47 5.28
CA ASN A 20 -13.03 8.29 6.11
C ASN A 20 -13.73 8.44 7.46
N GLY A 21 -14.78 7.64 7.69
CA GLY A 21 -15.45 7.55 8.98
C GLY A 21 -16.06 8.85 9.54
N GLY A 22 -16.42 9.80 8.66
CA GLY A 22 -16.90 11.13 9.05
C GLY A 22 -15.80 12.19 9.11
N ASP A 23 -14.55 11.79 9.04
CA ASP A 23 -13.40 12.69 8.92
C ASP A 23 -13.09 12.95 7.44
N GLU A 24 -12.57 14.14 7.16
CA GLU A 24 -12.10 14.50 5.83
C GLU A 24 -10.58 14.53 5.80
N TRP A 25 -10.01 13.74 4.89
CA TRP A 25 -8.58 13.64 4.71
C TRP A 25 -8.13 14.18 3.34
N ARG A 26 -6.89 14.62 3.28
CA ARG A 26 -6.18 14.94 2.03
C ARG A 26 -5.02 13.98 1.90
N MET A 27 -5.03 13.19 0.84
CA MET A 27 -4.00 12.19 0.54
C MET A 27 -3.17 12.65 -0.65
N ALA A 28 -1.84 12.57 -0.55
CA ALA A 28 -0.93 12.96 -1.62
C ALA A 28 0.21 11.98 -1.79
N TRP A 29 0.61 11.78 -3.05
CA TRP A 29 1.83 11.07 -3.40
C TRP A 29 3.06 11.97 -3.28
N HIS A 30 4.12 11.43 -2.67
CA HIS A 30 5.44 12.05 -2.63
C HIS A 30 6.46 11.10 -3.26
N PRO A 31 7.29 11.56 -4.22
CA PRO A 31 8.31 10.70 -4.82
C PRO A 31 9.37 10.27 -3.80
N PRO A 32 10.16 9.21 -4.09
CA PRO A 32 11.25 8.81 -3.23
C PRO A 32 12.30 9.91 -3.09
N GLY A 33 12.92 10.00 -1.91
CA GLY A 33 13.86 11.04 -1.55
C GLY A 33 13.65 11.47 -0.10
N ALA A 34 13.48 12.76 0.15
CA ALA A 34 13.21 13.25 1.50
C ALA A 34 11.85 12.74 2.01
N VAL A 35 11.84 12.17 3.20
CA VAL A 35 10.60 11.75 3.86
C VAL A 35 9.73 12.97 4.12
N PRO A 36 8.47 13.00 3.66
CA PRO A 36 7.59 14.12 3.98
C PRO A 36 7.31 14.21 5.48
N PRO A 37 7.07 15.43 6.01
CA PRO A 37 6.80 15.60 7.44
C PRO A 37 5.47 14.96 7.82
N GLY A 38 5.45 14.30 8.97
CA GLY A 38 4.29 13.63 9.55
C GLY A 38 4.69 12.46 10.44
N THR A 39 3.70 11.81 11.04
CA THR A 39 3.90 10.63 11.88
C THR A 39 4.09 9.40 11.01
N PRO A 40 5.17 8.63 11.17
CA PRO A 40 5.32 7.34 10.52
C PRO A 40 4.15 6.41 10.87
N HIS A 41 3.45 5.90 9.85
CA HIS A 41 2.23 5.15 10.04
C HIS A 41 2.20 3.79 9.34
N GLY A 42 3.06 3.56 8.37
CA GLY A 42 3.11 2.26 7.72
C GLY A 42 4.20 2.12 6.68
N ALA A 43 4.55 0.87 6.42
CA ALA A 43 5.29 0.43 5.25
C ALA A 43 4.42 -0.59 4.51
N ASN A 44 4.03 -0.27 3.28
CA ASN A 44 3.18 -1.13 2.44
C ASN A 44 3.92 -1.48 1.15
N ALA A 45 3.64 -2.64 0.59
CA ALA A 45 4.27 -3.05 -0.67
C ALA A 45 3.33 -3.66 -1.68
N PHE A 46 3.61 -3.38 -2.95
CA PHE A 46 3.26 -4.29 -4.03
C PHE A 46 4.26 -5.44 -4.02
N CYS A 47 3.82 -6.60 -3.55
CA CYS A 47 4.62 -7.82 -3.52
C CYS A 47 4.44 -8.59 -4.81
N VAL A 48 5.54 -8.78 -5.56
CA VAL A 48 5.52 -9.45 -6.86
C VAL A 48 6.30 -10.76 -6.75
N THR A 49 5.66 -11.85 -7.16
CA THR A 49 6.30 -13.18 -7.24
C THR A 49 7.22 -13.27 -8.45
N ALA A 50 8.07 -14.29 -8.48
CA ALA A 50 8.92 -14.55 -9.65
C ALA A 50 8.14 -14.78 -10.96
N GLY A 51 6.86 -15.19 -10.85
CA GLY A 51 5.95 -15.32 -11.99
C GLY A 51 5.30 -14.02 -12.46
N GLY A 52 5.53 -12.91 -11.75
CA GLY A 52 4.94 -11.60 -12.08
C GLY A 52 3.54 -11.40 -11.51
N ASP A 53 3.09 -12.26 -10.61
CA ASP A 53 1.80 -12.14 -9.94
C ASP A 53 1.93 -11.29 -8.67
N VAL A 54 0.85 -10.56 -8.33
CA VAL A 54 0.79 -9.67 -7.17
C VAL A 54 0.10 -10.36 -6.00
N VAL A 55 0.67 -10.20 -4.81
CA VAL A 55 0.13 -10.75 -3.57
C VAL A 55 -0.78 -9.73 -2.90
N LEU A 56 -2.02 -10.11 -2.65
CA LEU A 56 -3.00 -9.34 -1.91
C LEU A 56 -3.42 -10.08 -0.64
N ILE A 57 -3.81 -9.33 0.36
CA ILE A 57 -4.32 -9.82 1.64
C ILE A 57 -5.69 -9.24 1.95
N SER A 58 -6.42 -9.91 2.84
CA SER A 58 -7.70 -9.42 3.32
C SER A 58 -7.96 -9.90 4.75
N SER A 59 -8.52 -9.02 5.57
CA SER A 59 -9.00 -9.36 6.91
C SER A 59 -10.42 -9.92 6.93
N ASP A 60 -11.23 -9.65 5.90
CA ASP A 60 -12.66 -9.99 5.82
C ASP A 60 -13.02 -10.88 4.63
N GLY A 61 -12.07 -11.17 3.74
CA GLY A 61 -12.27 -11.97 2.53
C GLY A 61 -12.98 -11.23 1.39
N SER A 62 -13.35 -9.98 1.58
CA SER A 62 -14.06 -9.16 0.58
C SER A 62 -13.24 -7.99 0.08
N ARG A 63 -12.57 -7.26 0.97
CA ARG A 63 -11.69 -6.14 0.65
C ARG A 63 -10.25 -6.59 0.62
N TRP A 64 -9.65 -6.54 -0.56
CA TRP A 64 -8.29 -7.02 -0.81
C TRP A 64 -7.34 -5.84 -0.96
N GLY A 65 -6.30 -5.81 -0.16
CA GLY A 65 -5.30 -4.76 -0.15
C GLY A 65 -3.87 -5.30 -0.29
N TRP A 66 -2.96 -4.38 -0.41
CA TRP A 66 -1.53 -4.67 -0.32
C TRP A 66 -1.12 -4.91 1.13
N PRO A 67 -0.20 -5.86 1.41
CA PRO A 67 0.27 -6.08 2.77
C PRO A 67 1.10 -4.91 3.29
N GLY A 68 1.10 -4.74 4.59
CA GLY A 68 1.89 -3.73 5.28
C GLY A 68 1.31 -3.33 6.62
N GLY A 69 2.12 -2.72 7.44
CA GLY A 69 1.73 -2.31 8.77
C GLY A 69 2.60 -1.23 9.38
N ARG A 70 2.39 -0.98 10.65
CA ARG A 70 3.02 0.11 11.39
C ARG A 70 4.44 -0.25 11.84
N PRO A 71 5.38 0.72 11.83
CA PRO A 71 6.69 0.51 12.41
C PRO A 71 6.59 0.19 13.91
N GLU A 72 7.37 -0.78 14.35
CA GLU A 72 7.65 -1.00 15.76
C GLU A 72 8.80 -0.11 16.22
N ARG A 73 8.97 -0.03 17.55
CA ARG A 73 10.01 0.83 18.12
C ARG A 73 11.42 0.43 17.63
N GLY A 74 12.09 1.35 16.96
CA GLY A 74 13.45 1.17 16.47
C GLY A 74 13.56 0.54 15.08
N GLU A 75 12.44 0.19 14.45
CA GLU A 75 12.44 -0.30 13.07
C GLU A 75 12.68 0.83 12.06
N SER A 76 13.49 0.53 11.06
CA SER A 76 13.47 1.30 9.81
C SER A 76 12.21 0.96 8.99
N TRP A 77 11.93 1.78 7.96
CA TRP A 77 10.85 1.48 7.02
C TRP A 77 11.01 0.10 6.35
N GLU A 78 12.24 -0.28 6.02
CA GLU A 78 12.51 -1.58 5.39
C GLU A 78 12.39 -2.74 6.38
N ASP A 79 12.80 -2.56 7.64
CA ASP A 79 12.60 -3.59 8.68
C ASP A 79 11.11 -3.87 8.90
N THR A 80 10.31 -2.80 9.01
CA THR A 80 8.85 -2.90 9.09
C THR A 80 8.29 -3.65 7.90
N LEU A 81 8.69 -3.28 6.68
CA LEU A 81 8.26 -3.95 5.46
C LEU A 81 8.53 -5.46 5.53
N ARG A 82 9.76 -5.85 5.83
CA ARG A 82 10.16 -7.26 5.85
C ARG A 82 9.40 -8.06 6.90
N ARG A 83 9.19 -7.50 8.08
CA ARG A 83 8.40 -8.14 9.15
C ARG A 83 6.95 -8.31 8.72
N GLU A 84 6.30 -7.24 8.25
CA GLU A 84 4.90 -7.27 7.85
C GLU A 84 4.63 -8.21 6.67
N MET A 85 5.57 -8.31 5.70
CA MET A 85 5.41 -9.26 4.59
C MET A 85 5.42 -10.72 5.08
N LEU A 86 6.24 -11.04 6.08
CA LEU A 86 6.22 -12.37 6.69
C LEU A 86 4.94 -12.61 7.48
N GLU A 87 4.52 -11.67 8.30
CA GLU A 87 3.37 -11.79 9.19
C GLU A 87 2.05 -11.84 8.43
N GLU A 88 1.81 -10.90 7.53
CA GLU A 88 0.53 -10.74 6.85
C GLU A 88 0.40 -11.56 5.56
N ALA A 89 1.50 -11.75 4.84
CA ALA A 89 1.46 -12.39 3.53
C ALA A 89 2.17 -13.74 3.45
N CYS A 90 2.85 -14.18 4.51
CA CYS A 90 3.76 -15.33 4.46
C CYS A 90 4.68 -15.24 3.24
N ALA A 91 5.30 -14.07 3.06
CA ALA A 91 6.14 -13.75 1.93
C ALA A 91 7.53 -13.26 2.40
N GLU A 92 8.57 -13.87 1.89
CA GLU A 92 9.96 -13.46 2.15
C GLU A 92 10.40 -12.46 1.11
N VAL A 93 10.77 -11.24 1.54
CA VAL A 93 11.25 -10.18 0.64
C VAL A 93 12.67 -10.49 0.18
N ARG A 94 12.85 -10.72 -1.12
CA ARG A 94 14.15 -10.95 -1.76
C ARG A 94 14.83 -9.64 -2.12
N ARG A 95 14.06 -8.70 -2.65
CA ARG A 95 14.51 -7.36 -3.00
C ARG A 95 13.37 -6.38 -2.74
N ALA A 96 13.71 -5.19 -2.24
CA ALA A 96 12.78 -4.11 -2.03
C ALA A 96 13.30 -2.81 -2.67
N ARG A 97 12.39 -2.03 -3.24
CA ARG A 97 12.66 -0.72 -3.82
C ARG A 97 11.63 0.27 -3.27
N LEU A 98 12.09 1.33 -2.63
CA LEU A 98 11.21 2.42 -2.21
C LEU A 98 10.66 3.13 -3.46
N LEU A 99 9.35 3.16 -3.61
CA LEU A 99 8.65 3.82 -4.72
C LEU A 99 8.34 5.28 -4.40
N GLY A 100 8.06 5.56 -3.13
CA GLY A 100 7.68 6.88 -2.66
C GLY A 100 6.94 6.80 -1.33
N PHE A 101 6.21 7.86 -1.03
CA PHE A 101 5.44 7.98 0.20
C PHE A 101 4.01 8.41 -0.10
N VAL A 102 3.08 7.97 0.74
CA VAL A 102 1.74 8.51 0.81
C VAL A 102 1.64 9.33 2.10
N ARG A 103 1.34 10.61 1.96
CA ARG A 103 1.09 11.52 3.07
C ARG A 103 -0.38 11.82 3.15
N SER A 104 -0.98 11.56 4.30
CA SER A 104 -2.40 11.81 4.57
C SER A 104 -2.53 12.82 5.70
N ARG A 105 -3.34 13.87 5.49
CA ARG A 105 -3.58 14.93 6.46
C ARG A 105 -5.08 15.04 6.73
N CYS A 106 -5.49 14.91 7.99
CA CYS A 106 -6.87 15.14 8.40
C CYS A 106 -7.18 16.64 8.46
N VAL A 107 -8.14 17.08 7.68
CA VAL A 107 -8.50 18.52 7.59
C VAL A 107 -9.77 18.86 8.35
N SER A 108 -10.64 17.88 8.60
CA SER A 108 -11.90 18.04 9.32
C SER A 108 -12.29 16.76 10.02
N GLY A 109 -12.95 16.84 11.15
CA GLY A 109 -13.42 15.72 11.94
C GLY A 109 -12.65 15.53 13.24
N THR A 110 -12.73 14.34 13.81
CA THR A 110 -12.19 14.01 15.14
C THR A 110 -10.65 13.97 15.16
N GLU A 111 -10.03 13.60 14.04
CA GLU A 111 -8.58 13.51 13.91
C GLU A 111 -7.94 14.74 13.25
N ARG A 112 -8.67 15.86 13.19
CA ARG A 112 -8.20 17.10 12.57
C ARG A 112 -6.81 17.51 13.05
N GLY A 113 -5.91 17.74 12.10
CA GLY A 113 -4.51 18.12 12.34
C GLY A 113 -3.54 16.94 12.35
N LEU A 114 -4.04 15.70 12.43
CA LEU A 114 -3.19 14.51 12.31
C LEU A 114 -2.59 14.41 10.89
N VAL A 115 -1.31 14.12 10.82
CA VAL A 115 -0.59 13.90 9.56
C VAL A 115 0.13 12.56 9.63
N LEU A 116 -0.22 11.68 8.73
CA LEU A 116 0.31 10.32 8.65
C LEU A 116 1.17 10.14 7.39
N VAL A 117 2.26 9.40 7.52
CA VAL A 117 3.17 9.09 6.40
C VAL A 117 3.33 7.58 6.30
N ARG A 118 3.13 7.04 5.10
CA ARG A 118 3.41 5.64 4.77
C ARG A 118 4.47 5.58 3.69
N SER A 119 5.45 4.71 3.86
CA SER A 119 6.38 4.35 2.79
C SER A 119 5.76 3.28 1.89
N ILE A 120 5.92 3.44 0.58
CA ILE A 120 5.36 2.53 -0.42
C ILE A 120 6.50 1.89 -1.19
N TRP A 121 6.45 0.57 -1.28
CA TRP A 121 7.53 -0.25 -1.82
C TRP A 121 7.06 -1.14 -2.97
N GLY A 122 7.97 -1.43 -3.89
CA GLY A 122 7.90 -2.60 -4.75
C GLY A 122 8.80 -3.68 -4.15
N ALA A 123 8.28 -4.88 -3.94
CA ALA A 123 9.01 -5.97 -3.34
C ALA A 123 8.94 -7.24 -4.18
N ASP A 124 10.10 -7.77 -4.58
CA ASP A 124 10.19 -9.11 -5.14
C ASP A 124 10.16 -10.12 -3.99
N VAL A 125 9.22 -11.04 -4.01
CA VAL A 125 8.99 -11.96 -2.90
C VAL A 125 9.01 -13.42 -3.31
N SER A 126 9.39 -14.28 -2.36
CA SER A 126 9.16 -15.72 -2.40
C SER A 126 8.04 -16.07 -1.44
N LEU A 127 7.01 -16.74 -1.93
CA LEU A 127 5.90 -17.18 -1.09
C LEU A 127 6.33 -18.37 -0.24
N LEU A 128 6.02 -18.29 1.03
CA LEU A 128 6.07 -19.39 1.98
C LEU A 128 4.71 -20.10 2.02
N PRO A 129 4.64 -21.33 2.56
CA PRO A 129 3.37 -21.97 2.82
C PRO A 129 2.44 -21.05 3.60
N TRP A 130 1.16 -21.01 3.20
CA TRP A 130 0.18 -20.17 3.87
C TRP A 130 -0.12 -20.70 5.25
N GLN A 131 0.27 -19.96 6.28
CA GLN A 131 0.06 -20.26 7.69
C GLN A 131 -0.32 -18.97 8.39
N PRO A 132 -1.61 -18.57 8.36
CA PRO A 132 -2.06 -17.33 8.99
C PRO A 132 -1.99 -17.48 10.52
N GLU A 133 -1.00 -16.84 11.12
CA GLU A 133 -0.78 -16.85 12.59
C GLU A 133 -1.24 -15.54 13.25
N PHE A 134 -1.49 -14.51 12.44
CA PHE A 134 -1.87 -13.18 12.89
C PHE A 134 -3.30 -12.83 12.45
N GLU A 135 -3.63 -11.57 12.47
CA GLU A 135 -4.97 -11.03 12.19
C GLU A 135 -5.42 -11.07 10.73
N ILE A 136 -4.54 -11.48 9.79
CA ILE A 136 -4.87 -11.56 8.37
C ILE A 136 -5.14 -13.02 7.98
N PRO A 137 -6.42 -13.43 7.85
CA PRO A 137 -6.78 -14.81 7.55
C PRO A 137 -6.73 -15.16 6.06
N PHE A 138 -6.60 -14.18 5.15
CA PHE A 138 -6.72 -14.44 3.72
C PHE A 138 -5.56 -13.85 2.92
N ARG A 139 -4.99 -14.66 2.04
CA ARG A 139 -4.03 -14.28 1.02
C ARG A 139 -4.55 -14.69 -0.36
N ARG A 140 -4.36 -13.83 -1.34
CA ARG A 140 -4.65 -14.10 -2.74
C ARG A 140 -3.46 -13.69 -3.61
N VAL A 141 -3.21 -14.46 -4.66
CA VAL A 141 -2.21 -14.14 -5.68
C VAL A 141 -2.96 -13.91 -6.99
N VAL A 142 -2.76 -12.75 -7.59
CA VAL A 142 -3.48 -12.33 -8.79
C VAL A 142 -2.51 -11.93 -9.90
N PRO A 143 -2.79 -12.21 -11.17
CA PRO A 143 -1.98 -11.68 -12.26
C PRO A 143 -1.90 -10.15 -12.19
N ALA A 144 -0.71 -9.58 -12.46
CA ALA A 144 -0.53 -8.13 -12.39
C ALA A 144 -1.54 -7.35 -13.23
N ARG A 145 -1.91 -7.88 -14.42
CA ARG A 145 -2.92 -7.28 -15.31
C ARG A 145 -4.31 -7.17 -14.69
N ASP A 146 -4.61 -7.99 -13.68
CA ASP A 146 -5.91 -8.06 -13.02
C ASP A 146 -5.94 -7.30 -11.68
N LEU A 147 -4.82 -6.69 -11.29
CA LEU A 147 -4.67 -5.98 -10.01
C LEU A 147 -5.81 -4.98 -9.75
N ALA A 148 -6.14 -4.17 -10.74
CA ALA A 148 -7.19 -3.15 -10.64
C ALA A 148 -8.60 -3.72 -10.41
N LEU A 149 -8.83 -4.99 -10.72
CA LEU A 149 -10.11 -5.68 -10.49
C LEU A 149 -10.25 -6.17 -9.04
N HIS A 150 -9.14 -6.29 -8.34
CA HIS A 150 -9.09 -6.89 -7.01
C HIS A 150 -8.72 -5.91 -5.90
N LEU A 151 -7.90 -4.91 -6.21
CA LEU A 151 -7.40 -3.97 -5.21
C LEU A 151 -8.54 -3.05 -4.73
N TRP A 152 -8.89 -3.17 -3.45
CA TRP A 152 -9.82 -2.25 -2.81
C TRP A 152 -9.13 -0.94 -2.48
N MET A 153 -9.83 0.17 -2.68
CA MET A 153 -9.34 1.52 -2.41
C MET A 153 -10.44 2.34 -1.75
N GLU A 154 -10.05 3.19 -0.83
CA GLU A 154 -10.95 4.20 -0.27
C GLU A 154 -11.44 5.17 -1.35
N ASP A 155 -12.65 5.68 -1.20
CA ASP A 155 -13.19 6.69 -2.09
C ASP A 155 -12.24 7.90 -2.19
N GLY A 156 -11.93 8.31 -3.41
CA GLY A 156 -11.01 9.41 -3.68
C GLY A 156 -9.52 9.04 -3.68
N ALA A 157 -9.12 7.90 -3.13
CA ALA A 157 -7.71 7.48 -3.09
C ALA A 157 -7.18 6.96 -4.43
N GLY A 158 -8.06 6.62 -5.37
CA GLY A 158 -7.72 6.02 -6.66
C GLY A 158 -6.54 6.67 -7.40
N PRO A 159 -6.46 8.00 -7.55
CA PRO A 159 -5.34 8.63 -8.25
C PRO A 159 -3.97 8.38 -7.59
N VAL A 160 -3.91 8.30 -6.25
CA VAL A 160 -2.68 8.03 -5.50
C VAL A 160 -2.28 6.57 -5.66
N TYR A 161 -3.23 5.64 -5.57
CA TYR A 161 -2.97 4.20 -5.79
C TYR A 161 -2.56 3.90 -7.24
N SER A 162 -3.19 4.57 -8.22
CA SER A 162 -2.79 4.46 -9.63
C SER A 162 -1.35 4.94 -9.84
N ARG A 163 -0.95 6.01 -9.16
CA ARG A 163 0.44 6.47 -9.21
C ARG A 163 1.39 5.44 -8.58
N ALA A 164 1.06 4.91 -7.41
CA ALA A 164 1.87 3.90 -6.75
C ALA A 164 2.04 2.63 -7.60
N ALA A 165 0.97 2.13 -8.21
CA ALA A 165 1.02 0.97 -9.11
C ALA A 165 1.87 1.23 -10.36
N ARG A 166 1.82 2.45 -10.92
CA ARG A 166 2.69 2.86 -12.03
C ARG A 166 4.15 2.85 -11.65
N GLU A 167 4.50 3.38 -10.47
CA GLU A 167 5.87 3.36 -9.96
C GLU A 167 6.37 1.92 -9.68
N ALA A 168 5.44 1.01 -9.38
CA ALA A 168 5.72 -0.41 -9.24
C ALA A 168 5.77 -1.17 -10.59
N GLU A 169 5.56 -0.47 -11.72
CA GLU A 169 5.50 -1.08 -13.07
C GLU A 169 4.36 -2.10 -13.23
N LEU A 170 3.25 -1.89 -12.51
CA LEU A 170 2.06 -2.76 -12.50
C LEU A 170 0.84 -2.13 -13.21
N ALA A 171 0.97 -0.96 -13.82
CA ALA A 171 -0.09 -0.22 -14.50
C ALA A 171 0.32 0.23 -15.90
#